data_f54475ac27b9194f872e9a8c5ce5ac41
#
_entry.id   f54475ac27b9194f872e9a8c5ce5ac41
#
_cell.length_a   1.000
_cell.length_b   1.000
_cell.length_c   1.000
_cell.angle_alpha   90.00
_cell.angle_beta   90.00
_cell.angle_gamma   90.00
#
_symmetry.space_group_name_H-M   'P 1'
#
loop_
_entity.id
_entity.type
_entity.pdbx_description
1 polymer ?
#
loop_
_entity_poly.entity_id
_entity_poly.type
_entity_poly.pdbx_seq_one_letter_code
_entity_poly.pdbx_strand_id
1 'polypeptide(L)'
;MTSAPPLLEFRNVSVARGNNLGLDRFSLRIESGEHVCILGPNGSGKSTLIKTITRECYPLTHEDMWMSILGRSVWNVFELRPLLGIVSPDLLAACTTDASCLDVVLSGFFSSTRIFPNHHPLPEHEQRTRAALQRMGIAQLAARPLLEMSSGEVKRTLIARALVHNPQTLLFDEPGNTLDIAGQVELRGIMRELASTGIGLLLVTHHISEIVPEIDRVVLLQRGRVLADGPKGKILTSEQLTGLFEVPVRVFPDDGYFHLHA
;
A
#
# COMPACT_ATOMS: atom_id res chain seq x y z
N MET A 1 8.96 21.47 19.42
CA MET A 1 9.21 20.60 18.26
C MET A 1 7.87 20.37 17.59
N THR A 2 7.65 20.91 16.41
CA THR A 2 6.43 20.65 15.64
C THR A 2 6.50 19.18 15.19
N SER A 3 5.54 18.37 15.63
CA SER A 3 5.42 16.98 15.17
C SER A 3 5.30 16.94 13.64
N ALA A 4 5.85 15.90 13.00
CA ALA A 4 5.63 15.70 11.55
C ALA A 4 4.13 15.70 11.24
N PRO A 5 3.73 16.23 10.08
CA PRO A 5 2.32 16.22 9.71
C PRO A 5 1.82 14.78 9.56
N PRO A 6 0.53 14.49 9.81
CA PRO A 6 -0.03 13.16 9.64
C PRO A 6 0.11 12.71 8.18
N LEU A 7 0.27 11.40 7.96
CA LEU A 7 0.24 10.81 6.62
C LEU A 7 -1.08 11.16 5.92
N LEU A 8 -2.19 10.93 6.61
CA LEU A 8 -3.51 11.34 6.13
C LEU A 8 -4.41 11.80 7.28
N GLU A 9 -5.25 12.75 6.99
CA GLU A 9 -6.32 13.19 7.87
C GLU A 9 -7.58 13.44 7.03
N PHE A 10 -8.52 12.52 7.13
CA PHE A 10 -9.81 12.56 6.45
C PHE A 10 -10.91 12.74 7.49
N ARG A 11 -11.81 13.67 7.25
CA ARG A 11 -13.03 13.91 8.06
C ARG A 11 -14.21 13.96 7.11
N ASN A 12 -15.19 13.08 7.34
CA ASN A 12 -16.42 13.00 6.57
C ASN A 12 -16.22 12.93 5.04
N VAL A 13 -15.17 12.26 4.58
CA VAL A 13 -14.84 12.16 3.15
C VAL A 13 -15.76 11.18 2.45
N SER A 14 -16.49 11.63 1.43
CA SER A 14 -17.31 10.80 0.56
C SER A 14 -16.76 10.82 -0.87
N VAL A 15 -16.64 9.64 -1.49
CA VAL A 15 -16.09 9.49 -2.86
C VAL A 15 -17.01 8.64 -3.69
N ALA A 16 -17.48 9.16 -4.82
CA ALA A 16 -18.33 8.43 -5.76
C ALA A 16 -17.50 7.54 -6.70
N ARG A 17 -18.04 6.36 -7.00
CA ARG A 17 -17.55 5.42 -8.01
C ARG A 17 -18.73 4.99 -8.90
N GLY A 18 -18.89 5.65 -10.03
CA GLY A 18 -20.12 5.55 -10.82
C GLY A 18 -21.33 6.00 -9.99
N ASN A 19 -22.36 5.17 -9.91
CA ASN A 19 -23.58 5.48 -9.16
C ASN A 19 -23.52 5.14 -7.66
N ASN A 20 -22.41 4.58 -7.18
CA ASN A 20 -22.26 4.14 -5.80
C ASN A 20 -21.23 4.99 -5.05
N LEU A 21 -21.36 5.06 -3.72
CA LEU A 21 -20.31 5.61 -2.86
C LEU A 21 -19.27 4.53 -2.58
N GLY A 22 -18.02 4.78 -2.98
CA GLY A 22 -16.88 3.95 -2.62
C GLY A 22 -16.35 4.26 -1.24
N LEU A 23 -16.42 5.55 -0.82
CA LEU A 23 -16.28 6.00 0.57
C LEU A 23 -17.53 6.80 0.94
N ASP A 24 -18.02 6.63 2.16
CA ASP A 24 -19.22 7.28 2.67
C ASP A 24 -18.95 7.86 4.05
N ARG A 25 -18.82 9.20 4.14
CA ARG A 25 -18.46 9.94 5.36
C ARG A 25 -17.30 9.32 6.12
N PHE A 26 -16.32 8.87 5.34
CA PHE A 26 -15.14 8.19 5.86
C PHE A 26 -14.25 9.17 6.65
N SER A 27 -13.94 8.80 7.89
CA SER A 27 -13.05 9.60 8.75
C SER A 27 -11.95 8.70 9.27
N LEU A 28 -10.70 9.11 9.05
CA LEU A 28 -9.51 8.38 9.50
C LEU A 28 -8.33 9.33 9.58
N ARG A 29 -7.53 9.21 10.62
CA ARG A 29 -6.24 9.87 10.76
C ARG A 29 -5.15 8.83 10.97
N ILE A 30 -4.08 8.92 10.17
CA ILE A 30 -2.88 8.08 10.29
C ILE A 30 -1.69 9.02 10.43
N GLU A 31 -0.84 8.77 11.42
CA GLU A 31 0.37 9.56 11.64
C GLU A 31 1.49 9.14 10.68
N SER A 32 2.45 10.04 10.43
CA SER A 32 3.64 9.71 9.64
C SER A 32 4.49 8.68 10.38
N GLY A 33 4.93 7.64 9.66
CA GLY A 33 5.72 6.54 10.23
C GLY A 33 4.91 5.46 10.95
N GLU A 34 3.59 5.61 11.07
CA GLU A 34 2.71 4.61 11.68
C GLU A 34 2.59 3.36 10.79
N HIS A 35 2.47 2.18 11.41
CA HIS A 35 2.18 0.93 10.72
C HIS A 35 0.72 0.55 10.91
N VAL A 36 -0.07 0.66 9.85
CA VAL A 36 -1.53 0.48 9.89
C VAL A 36 -1.98 -0.51 8.84
N CYS A 37 -2.92 -1.38 9.22
CA CYS A 37 -3.64 -2.21 8.26
C CYS A 37 -5.08 -1.72 8.09
N ILE A 38 -5.52 -1.56 6.86
CA ILE A 38 -6.93 -1.39 6.48
C ILE A 38 -7.44 -2.76 6.02
N LEU A 39 -8.27 -3.39 6.85
CA LEU A 39 -8.83 -4.71 6.60
C LEU A 39 -10.30 -4.59 6.19
N GLY A 40 -10.69 -5.25 5.13
CA GLY A 40 -12.11 -5.29 4.73
C GLY A 40 -12.39 -6.23 3.57
N PRO A 41 -13.62 -6.72 3.42
CA PRO A 41 -14.02 -7.59 2.32
C PRO A 41 -13.91 -6.88 0.96
N ASN A 42 -14.04 -7.66 -0.12
CA ASN A 42 -14.12 -7.08 -1.46
C ASN A 42 -15.34 -6.16 -1.56
N GLY A 43 -15.17 -5.02 -2.23
CA GLY A 43 -16.22 -4.00 -2.34
C GLY A 43 -16.38 -3.10 -1.11
N SER A 44 -15.57 -3.24 -0.04
CA SER A 44 -15.67 -2.42 1.16
C SER A 44 -15.23 -0.95 0.99
N GLY A 45 -14.56 -0.62 -0.13
CA GLY A 45 -14.05 0.75 -0.40
C GLY A 45 -12.53 0.88 -0.38
N LYS A 46 -11.76 -0.19 -0.14
CA LYS A 46 -10.29 -0.20 -0.05
C LYS A 46 -9.61 0.45 -1.26
N SER A 47 -9.92 0.00 -2.47
CA SER A 47 -9.34 0.58 -3.69
C SER A 47 -9.74 2.03 -3.91
N THR A 48 -10.96 2.44 -3.48
CA THR A 48 -11.37 3.84 -3.51
C THR A 48 -10.54 4.67 -2.54
N LEU A 49 -10.29 4.17 -1.33
CA LEU A 49 -9.42 4.84 -0.36
C LEU A 49 -8.01 5.06 -0.94
N ILE A 50 -7.39 4.01 -1.51
CA ILE A 50 -6.08 4.12 -2.13
C ILE A 50 -6.09 5.16 -3.25
N LYS A 51 -7.05 5.07 -4.19
CA LYS A 51 -7.19 6.02 -5.30
C LYS A 51 -7.46 7.46 -4.82
N THR A 52 -8.03 7.62 -3.65
CA THR A 52 -8.20 8.93 -3.02
C THR A 52 -6.88 9.44 -2.44
N ILE A 53 -6.09 8.59 -1.79
CA ILE A 53 -4.75 8.91 -1.29
C ILE A 53 -3.81 9.26 -2.46
N THR A 54 -3.85 8.51 -3.56
CA THR A 54 -3.01 8.73 -4.75
C THR A 54 -3.51 9.85 -5.67
N ARG A 55 -4.62 10.51 -5.30
CA ARG A 55 -5.25 11.59 -6.09
C ARG A 55 -5.78 11.15 -7.45
N GLU A 56 -6.14 9.90 -7.61
CA GLU A 56 -6.85 9.38 -8.78
C GLU A 56 -8.37 9.50 -8.65
N CYS A 57 -8.86 9.58 -7.40
CA CYS A 57 -10.25 9.88 -7.07
C CYS A 57 -10.32 11.12 -6.18
N TYR A 58 -11.38 11.90 -6.35
CA TYR A 58 -11.61 13.13 -5.59
C TYR A 58 -12.88 13.03 -4.76
N PRO A 59 -12.89 13.61 -3.56
CA PRO A 59 -14.06 13.63 -2.71
C PRO A 59 -15.17 14.53 -3.26
N LEU A 60 -16.40 14.19 -2.90
CA LEU A 60 -17.55 15.08 -3.04
C LEU A 60 -17.41 16.23 -2.03
N THR A 61 -17.52 17.47 -2.50
CA THR A 61 -17.38 18.65 -1.65
C THR A 61 -18.66 18.87 -0.85
N HIS A 62 -18.55 19.03 0.49
CA HIS A 62 -19.61 19.48 1.39
C HIS A 62 -18.99 20.20 2.61
N GLU A 63 -19.79 20.90 3.38
CA GLU A 63 -19.33 21.83 4.43
C GLU A 63 -18.50 21.15 5.53
N ASP A 64 -18.84 19.90 5.91
CA ASP A 64 -18.20 19.17 7.00
C ASP A 64 -16.97 18.35 6.54
N MET A 65 -16.59 18.40 5.25
CA MET A 65 -15.52 17.58 4.71
C MET A 65 -14.18 18.26 4.88
N TRP A 66 -13.21 17.49 5.35
CA TRP A 66 -11.81 17.85 5.35
C TRP A 66 -10.95 16.68 4.87
N MET A 67 -9.95 17.00 4.05
CA MET A 67 -8.99 16.04 3.58
C MET A 67 -7.60 16.65 3.47
N SER A 68 -6.63 16.06 4.14
CA SER A 68 -5.21 16.38 3.93
C SER A 68 -4.37 15.08 3.84
N ILE A 69 -3.30 15.16 3.07
CA ILE A 69 -2.28 14.13 2.93
C ILE A 69 -0.93 14.80 3.20
N LEU A 70 -0.13 14.25 4.10
CA LEU A 70 1.13 14.86 4.56
C LEU A 70 0.94 16.34 4.91
N GLY A 71 -0.17 16.67 5.58
CA GLY A 71 -0.52 18.00 6.06
C GLY A 71 -1.00 18.99 4.98
N ARG A 72 -1.13 18.60 3.71
CA ARG A 72 -1.60 19.46 2.62
C ARG A 72 -2.95 19.00 2.07
N SER A 73 -3.86 19.92 1.84
CA SER A 73 -5.18 19.65 1.21
C SER A 73 -5.11 19.59 -0.31
N VAL A 74 -4.15 20.27 -0.92
CA VAL A 74 -3.92 20.31 -2.37
C VAL A 74 -2.52 19.80 -2.67
N TRP A 75 -2.42 18.92 -3.66
CA TRP A 75 -1.16 18.34 -4.10
C TRP A 75 -1.02 18.41 -5.63
N ASN A 76 0.19 18.71 -6.07
CA ASN A 76 0.65 18.28 -7.38
C ASN A 76 0.97 16.78 -7.28
N VAL A 77 0.37 15.96 -8.11
CA VAL A 77 0.52 14.49 -8.09
C VAL A 77 2.00 14.07 -8.27
N PHE A 78 2.77 14.81 -9.07
CA PHE A 78 4.20 14.55 -9.27
C PHE A 78 5.05 14.85 -8.03
N GLU A 79 4.59 15.74 -7.13
CA GLU A 79 5.25 16.01 -5.85
C GLU A 79 4.84 14.98 -4.77
N LEU A 80 3.59 14.49 -4.83
CA LEU A 80 3.07 13.52 -3.86
C LEU A 80 3.65 12.12 -4.07
N ARG A 81 3.69 11.64 -5.31
CA ARG A 81 4.12 10.28 -5.65
C ARG A 81 5.50 9.87 -5.12
N PRO A 82 6.54 10.73 -5.16
CA PRO A 82 7.84 10.41 -4.57
C PRO A 82 7.81 10.21 -3.04
N LEU A 83 6.83 10.79 -2.35
CA LEU A 83 6.71 10.69 -0.89
C LEU A 83 5.97 9.41 -0.45
N LEU A 84 5.24 8.79 -1.39
CA LEU A 84 4.46 7.56 -1.19
C LEU A 84 5.00 6.46 -2.10
N GLY A 85 5.58 5.42 -1.53
CA GLY A 85 5.90 4.22 -2.27
C GLY A 85 4.64 3.35 -2.43
N ILE A 86 4.25 3.03 -3.66
CA ILE A 86 3.01 2.31 -3.94
C ILE A 86 3.31 0.96 -4.58
N VAL A 87 2.73 -0.09 -4.00
CA VAL A 87 2.75 -1.46 -4.53
C VAL A 87 1.31 -1.92 -4.64
N SER A 88 0.77 -1.97 -5.86
CA SER A 88 -0.65 -2.30 -6.11
C SER A 88 -0.82 -3.24 -7.30
N PRO A 89 -1.96 -3.96 -7.40
CA PRO A 89 -2.30 -4.78 -8.57
C PRO A 89 -2.39 -3.97 -9.87
N ASP A 90 -2.96 -2.76 -9.82
CA ASP A 90 -3.05 -1.87 -11.00
C ASP A 90 -1.66 -1.51 -11.52
N LEU A 91 -0.72 -1.20 -10.61
CA LEU A 91 0.68 -0.90 -10.97
C LEU A 91 1.39 -2.15 -11.48
N LEU A 92 1.16 -3.31 -10.87
CA LEU A 92 1.68 -4.60 -11.33
C LEU A 92 1.29 -4.86 -12.78
N ALA A 93 0.00 -4.78 -13.09
CA ALA A 93 -0.52 -4.99 -14.44
C ALA A 93 0.08 -4.00 -15.45
N ALA A 94 0.22 -2.72 -15.06
CA ALA A 94 0.77 -1.69 -15.93
C ALA A 94 2.29 -1.84 -16.17
N CYS A 95 3.04 -2.40 -15.22
CA CYS A 95 4.49 -2.61 -15.31
C CYS A 95 4.88 -3.98 -15.90
N THR A 96 3.98 -4.96 -15.94
CA THR A 96 4.25 -6.29 -16.48
C THR A 96 4.26 -6.24 -18.01
N THR A 97 5.42 -5.87 -18.55
CA THR A 97 5.66 -5.67 -19.98
C THR A 97 7.00 -6.32 -20.37
N ASP A 98 7.43 -6.14 -21.60
CA ASP A 98 8.75 -6.51 -22.11
C ASP A 98 9.90 -5.63 -21.58
N ALA A 99 9.59 -4.61 -20.79
CA ALA A 99 10.59 -3.77 -20.16
C ALA A 99 11.44 -4.55 -19.16
N SER A 100 12.74 -4.21 -19.09
CA SER A 100 13.67 -4.84 -18.15
C SER A 100 13.32 -4.49 -16.69
N CYS A 101 13.70 -5.37 -15.76
CA CYS A 101 13.58 -5.11 -14.33
C CYS A 101 14.22 -3.77 -13.93
N LEU A 102 15.40 -3.46 -14.47
CA LEU A 102 16.09 -2.19 -14.27
C LEU A 102 15.23 -1.00 -14.73
N ASP A 103 14.69 -1.07 -15.97
CA ASP A 103 13.91 0.03 -16.55
C ASP A 103 12.61 0.27 -15.78
N VAL A 104 11.97 -0.78 -15.32
CA VAL A 104 10.76 -0.67 -14.49
C VAL A 104 11.07 0.01 -13.15
N VAL A 105 12.17 -0.35 -12.49
CA VAL A 105 12.55 0.31 -11.23
C VAL A 105 12.96 1.75 -11.49
N LEU A 106 13.77 2.01 -12.51
CA LEU A 106 14.22 3.34 -12.93
C LEU A 106 13.07 4.26 -13.31
N SER A 107 12.00 3.70 -13.92
CA SER A 107 10.81 4.47 -14.31
C SER A 107 10.06 5.08 -13.13
N GLY A 108 10.32 4.60 -11.91
CA GLY A 108 9.80 5.18 -10.68
C GLY A 108 10.13 6.66 -10.54
N PHE A 109 11.31 7.08 -10.94
CA PHE A 109 11.73 8.50 -10.91
C PHE A 109 10.90 9.41 -11.82
N PHE A 110 10.25 8.85 -12.82
CA PHE A 110 9.44 9.58 -13.80
C PHE A 110 7.94 9.39 -13.59
N SER A 111 7.53 8.78 -12.48
CA SER A 111 6.13 8.39 -12.23
C SER A 111 5.51 7.63 -13.40
N SER A 112 6.31 6.82 -14.10
CA SER A 112 5.99 6.06 -15.30
C SER A 112 6.09 4.56 -15.04
N THR A 113 5.62 3.73 -15.96
CA THR A 113 5.70 2.25 -15.88
C THR A 113 6.86 1.66 -16.66
N ARG A 114 7.52 2.47 -17.49
CA ARG A 114 8.71 2.13 -18.26
C ARG A 114 9.49 3.39 -18.59
N ILE A 115 10.70 3.25 -19.11
CA ILE A 115 11.50 4.37 -19.64
C ILE A 115 11.02 4.69 -21.06
N PHE A 116 10.71 5.96 -21.31
CA PHE A 116 10.35 6.49 -22.62
C PHE A 116 11.49 7.35 -23.19
N PRO A 117 11.52 7.60 -24.52
CA PRO A 117 12.61 8.38 -25.17
C PRO A 117 12.80 9.81 -24.63
N ASN A 118 11.75 10.40 -24.06
CA ASN A 118 11.79 11.72 -23.43
C ASN A 118 12.23 11.70 -21.97
N HIS A 119 12.45 10.53 -21.39
CA HIS A 119 13.03 10.43 -20.05
C HIS A 119 14.55 10.52 -20.15
N HIS A 120 15.15 11.32 -19.28
CA HIS A 120 16.59 11.50 -19.20
C HIS A 120 17.08 11.06 -17.81
N PRO A 121 17.37 9.76 -17.62
CA PRO A 121 17.90 9.26 -16.36
C PRO A 121 19.26 9.91 -16.05
N LEU A 122 19.42 10.34 -14.80
CA LEU A 122 20.69 10.83 -14.30
C LEU A 122 21.52 9.65 -13.74
N PRO A 123 22.85 9.77 -13.66
CA PRO A 123 23.69 8.73 -13.03
C PRO A 123 23.25 8.37 -11.60
N GLU A 124 22.78 9.36 -10.85
CA GLU A 124 22.22 9.15 -9.50
C GLU A 124 20.96 8.25 -9.52
N HIS A 125 20.08 8.42 -10.50
CA HIS A 125 18.88 7.58 -10.65
C HIS A 125 19.27 6.13 -10.89
N GLU A 126 20.26 5.86 -11.75
CA GLU A 126 20.76 4.51 -11.98
C GLU A 126 21.41 3.90 -10.73
N GLN A 127 22.23 4.67 -10.02
CA GLN A 127 22.84 4.22 -8.78
C GLN A 127 21.80 3.81 -7.74
N ARG A 128 20.78 4.64 -7.50
CA ARG A 128 19.68 4.36 -6.56
C ARG A 128 18.84 3.18 -7.02
N THR A 129 18.60 3.04 -8.32
CA THR A 129 17.91 1.87 -8.89
C THR A 129 18.67 0.59 -8.59
N ARG A 130 19.99 0.55 -8.85
CA ARG A 130 20.82 -0.62 -8.55
C ARG A 130 20.85 -0.97 -7.05
N ALA A 131 20.95 0.05 -6.20
CA ALA A 131 20.87 -0.14 -4.75
C ALA A 131 19.52 -0.72 -4.31
N ALA A 132 18.40 -0.26 -4.89
CA ALA A 132 17.08 -0.80 -4.60
C ALA A 132 16.93 -2.27 -5.06
N LEU A 133 17.43 -2.60 -6.25
CA LEU A 133 17.47 -3.99 -6.74
C LEU A 133 18.32 -4.89 -5.85
N GLN A 134 19.47 -4.40 -5.38
CA GLN A 134 20.34 -5.13 -4.46
C GLN A 134 19.66 -5.37 -3.13
N ARG A 135 18.99 -4.35 -2.56
CA ARG A 135 18.22 -4.47 -1.32
C ARG A 135 17.11 -5.52 -1.42
N MET A 136 16.48 -5.65 -2.58
CA MET A 136 15.44 -6.66 -2.82
C MET A 136 16.00 -8.03 -3.27
N GLY A 137 17.32 -8.22 -3.32
CA GLY A 137 17.95 -9.49 -3.69
C GLY A 137 17.72 -9.91 -5.14
N ILE A 138 17.47 -8.96 -6.05
CA ILE A 138 17.16 -9.20 -7.48
C ILE A 138 18.11 -8.47 -8.44
N ALA A 139 19.27 -8.01 -7.98
CA ALA A 139 20.22 -7.28 -8.82
C ALA A 139 20.69 -8.08 -10.04
N GLN A 140 20.79 -9.41 -9.92
CA GLN A 140 21.16 -10.34 -11.01
C GLN A 140 20.10 -10.41 -12.11
N LEU A 141 18.86 -9.96 -11.83
CA LEU A 141 17.73 -9.96 -12.77
C LEU A 141 17.55 -8.62 -13.47
N ALA A 142 18.46 -7.65 -13.29
CA ALA A 142 18.33 -6.28 -13.77
C ALA A 142 18.00 -6.17 -15.27
N ALA A 143 18.59 -7.01 -16.11
CA ALA A 143 18.37 -7.03 -17.56
C ALA A 143 17.18 -7.91 -18.00
N ARG A 144 16.56 -8.64 -17.09
CA ARG A 144 15.49 -9.60 -17.41
C ARG A 144 14.16 -8.88 -17.63
N PRO A 145 13.41 -9.19 -18.70
CA PRO A 145 12.04 -8.68 -18.89
C PRO A 145 11.10 -9.14 -17.78
N LEU A 146 10.21 -8.27 -17.33
CA LEU A 146 9.25 -8.64 -16.26
C LEU A 146 8.34 -9.81 -16.66
N LEU A 147 7.98 -9.93 -17.92
CA LEU A 147 7.18 -11.05 -18.43
C LEU A 147 7.83 -12.42 -18.23
N GLU A 148 9.15 -12.49 -18.08
CA GLU A 148 9.91 -13.73 -17.87
C GLU A 148 10.22 -14.00 -16.39
N MET A 149 9.73 -13.16 -15.49
CA MET A 149 10.00 -13.25 -14.05
C MET A 149 8.84 -13.95 -13.33
N SER A 150 9.17 -14.63 -12.22
CA SER A 150 8.16 -15.20 -11.33
C SER A 150 7.34 -14.09 -10.64
N SER A 151 6.15 -14.42 -10.15
CA SER A 151 5.29 -13.47 -9.42
C SER A 151 6.00 -12.83 -8.21
N GLY A 152 6.81 -13.60 -7.48
CA GLY A 152 7.61 -13.10 -6.36
C GLY A 152 8.72 -12.13 -6.81
N GLU A 153 9.44 -12.44 -7.89
CA GLU A 153 10.48 -11.55 -8.47
C GLU A 153 9.87 -10.25 -8.99
N VAL A 154 8.73 -10.32 -9.66
CA VAL A 154 7.99 -9.13 -10.12
C VAL A 154 7.53 -8.29 -8.92
N LYS A 155 7.02 -8.92 -7.85
CA LYS A 155 6.62 -8.20 -6.64
C LYS A 155 7.81 -7.47 -6.00
N ARG A 156 8.97 -8.12 -5.89
CA ARG A 156 10.22 -7.49 -5.40
C ARG A 156 10.68 -6.34 -6.29
N THR A 157 10.50 -6.45 -7.60
CA THR A 157 10.77 -5.35 -8.55
C THR A 157 9.89 -4.14 -8.28
N LEU A 158 8.59 -4.34 -8.01
CA LEU A 158 7.69 -3.24 -7.66
C LEU A 158 8.02 -2.60 -6.31
N ILE A 159 8.44 -3.41 -5.33
CA ILE A 159 8.90 -2.88 -4.04
C ILE A 159 10.19 -2.07 -4.25
N ALA A 160 11.16 -2.57 -5.01
CA ALA A 160 12.36 -1.82 -5.37
C ALA A 160 12.01 -0.48 -6.04
N ARG A 161 11.06 -0.50 -6.99
CA ARG A 161 10.56 0.70 -7.65
C ARG A 161 9.92 1.70 -6.68
N ALA A 162 9.16 1.21 -5.70
CA ALA A 162 8.56 2.06 -4.68
C ALA A 162 9.61 2.72 -3.76
N LEU A 163 10.77 2.10 -3.58
CA LEU A 163 11.84 2.56 -2.68
C LEU A 163 12.80 3.58 -3.30
N VAL A 164 12.82 3.78 -4.63
CA VAL A 164 13.83 4.64 -5.29
C VAL A 164 13.81 6.09 -4.84
N HIS A 165 12.68 6.58 -4.34
CA HIS A 165 12.54 7.95 -3.81
C HIS A 165 12.79 8.06 -2.30
N ASN A 166 13.11 6.96 -1.59
CA ASN A 166 13.13 6.90 -0.12
C ASN A 166 11.84 7.44 0.48
N PRO A 167 10.70 6.83 0.17
CA PRO A 167 9.39 7.32 0.60
C PRO A 167 9.27 7.30 2.13
N GLN A 168 8.43 8.21 2.66
CA GLN A 168 8.10 8.22 4.09
C GLN A 168 7.15 7.09 4.48
N THR A 169 6.34 6.62 3.52
CA THR A 169 5.36 5.54 3.72
C THR A 169 5.29 4.65 2.49
N LEU A 170 5.22 3.34 2.72
CA LEU A 170 4.91 2.34 1.72
C LEU A 170 3.44 1.93 1.85
N LEU A 171 2.72 2.07 0.75
CA LEU A 171 1.34 1.64 0.60
C LEU A 171 1.32 0.31 -0.16
N PHE A 172 0.88 -0.74 0.52
CA PHE A 172 0.68 -2.07 -0.04
C PHE A 172 -0.81 -2.32 -0.24
N ASP A 173 -1.24 -2.48 -1.49
CA ASP A 173 -2.60 -2.84 -1.87
C ASP A 173 -2.66 -4.31 -2.27
N GLU A 174 -3.26 -5.12 -1.40
CA GLU A 174 -3.42 -6.57 -1.59
C GLU A 174 -2.12 -7.24 -2.09
N PRO A 175 -0.99 -7.05 -1.39
CA PRO A 175 0.32 -7.37 -1.94
C PRO A 175 0.57 -8.88 -2.10
N GLY A 176 -0.11 -9.74 -1.32
CA GLY A 176 0.00 -11.20 -1.38
C GLY A 176 -0.84 -11.86 -2.47
N ASN A 177 -1.73 -11.12 -3.14
CA ASN A 177 -2.51 -11.66 -4.23
C ASN A 177 -1.58 -12.21 -5.33
N THR A 178 -1.92 -13.37 -5.87
CA THR A 178 -1.16 -14.11 -6.90
C THR A 178 0.14 -14.77 -6.42
N LEU A 179 0.52 -14.64 -5.15
CA LEU A 179 1.68 -15.32 -4.59
C LEU A 179 1.30 -16.70 -4.01
N ASP A 180 2.16 -17.68 -4.23
CA ASP A 180 2.11 -18.95 -3.51
C ASP A 180 2.51 -18.78 -2.03
N ILE A 181 2.46 -19.85 -1.25
CA ILE A 181 2.77 -19.82 0.18
C ILE A 181 4.20 -19.31 0.43
N ALA A 182 5.18 -19.76 -0.37
CA ALA A 182 6.57 -19.33 -0.22
C ALA A 182 6.73 -17.84 -0.51
N GLY A 183 6.12 -17.35 -1.58
CA GLY A 183 6.11 -15.93 -1.93
C GLY A 183 5.41 -15.04 -0.89
N GLN A 184 4.35 -15.54 -0.25
CA GLN A 184 3.69 -14.83 0.85
C GLN A 184 4.59 -14.74 2.09
N VAL A 185 5.31 -15.81 2.44
CA VAL A 185 6.27 -15.81 3.55
C VAL A 185 7.39 -14.80 3.28
N GLU A 186 7.96 -14.83 2.07
CA GLU A 186 9.00 -13.91 1.66
C GLU A 186 8.53 -12.44 1.70
N LEU A 187 7.33 -12.16 1.17
CA LEU A 187 6.74 -10.82 1.19
C LEU A 187 6.57 -10.29 2.63
N ARG A 188 6.07 -11.14 3.55
CA ARG A 188 5.98 -10.76 4.97
C ARG A 188 7.34 -10.44 5.57
N GLY A 189 8.38 -11.23 5.24
CA GLY A 189 9.76 -10.96 5.65
C GLY A 189 10.25 -9.59 5.17
N ILE A 190 10.00 -9.25 3.90
CA ILE A 190 10.34 -7.94 3.32
C ILE A 190 9.58 -6.80 4.04
N MET A 191 8.27 -6.95 4.28
CA MET A 191 7.49 -5.93 4.99
C MET A 191 8.02 -5.69 6.41
N ARG A 192 8.40 -6.75 7.14
CA ARG A 192 9.00 -6.66 8.48
C ARG A 192 10.34 -5.93 8.45
N GLU A 193 11.23 -6.27 7.51
CA GLU A 193 12.48 -5.55 7.30
C GLU A 193 12.23 -4.06 7.03
N LEU A 194 11.33 -3.73 6.12
CA LEU A 194 11.01 -2.34 5.78
C LEU A 194 10.43 -1.57 6.97
N ALA A 195 9.54 -2.18 7.76
CA ALA A 195 9.03 -1.57 9.00
C ALA A 195 10.15 -1.22 9.97
N SER A 196 11.16 -2.09 10.12
CA SER A 196 12.30 -1.84 11.04
C SER A 196 13.19 -0.67 10.63
N THR A 197 13.09 -0.20 9.37
CA THR A 197 13.87 0.96 8.87
C THR A 197 13.23 2.32 9.16
N GLY A 198 12.07 2.36 9.83
CA GLY A 198 11.35 3.60 10.15
C GLY A 198 10.45 4.12 9.02
N ILE A 199 10.30 3.36 7.92
CA ILE A 199 9.33 3.66 6.87
C ILE A 199 7.95 3.22 7.36
N GLY A 200 6.95 4.13 7.35
CA GLY A 200 5.57 3.78 7.69
C GLY A 200 4.99 2.73 6.72
N LEU A 201 4.19 1.80 7.23
CA LEU A 201 3.51 0.81 6.40
C LEU A 201 2.00 1.05 6.44
N LEU A 202 1.38 1.26 5.27
CA LEU A 202 -0.05 1.21 5.09
C LEU A 202 -0.42 -0.02 4.27
N LEU A 203 -0.79 -1.09 4.98
CA LEU A 203 -1.26 -2.34 4.35
C LEU A 203 -2.76 -2.26 4.12
N VAL A 204 -3.21 -2.53 2.93
CA VAL A 204 -4.63 -2.62 2.57
C VAL A 204 -4.89 -4.02 2.05
N THR A 205 -5.73 -4.80 2.75
CA THR A 205 -5.92 -6.21 2.43
C THR A 205 -7.30 -6.72 2.87
N HIS A 206 -7.65 -7.92 2.41
CA HIS A 206 -8.76 -8.72 2.94
C HIS A 206 -8.27 -10.00 3.64
N HIS A 207 -6.95 -10.20 3.72
CA HIS A 207 -6.30 -11.36 4.32
C HIS A 207 -5.61 -11.02 5.64
N ILE A 208 -6.10 -11.54 6.77
CA ILE A 208 -5.48 -11.28 8.08
C ILE A 208 -4.07 -11.86 8.21
N SER A 209 -3.75 -12.92 7.46
CA SER A 209 -2.43 -13.57 7.43
C SER A 209 -1.32 -12.70 6.81
N GLU A 210 -1.69 -11.60 6.12
CA GLU A 210 -0.73 -10.63 5.60
C GLU A 210 -0.30 -9.59 6.65
N ILE A 211 -1.05 -9.47 7.76
CA ILE A 211 -0.77 -8.50 8.81
C ILE A 211 0.45 -8.95 9.61
N VAL A 212 1.59 -8.30 9.36
CA VAL A 212 2.84 -8.61 10.04
C VAL A 212 2.85 -8.14 11.50
N PRO A 213 3.70 -8.73 12.38
CA PRO A 213 3.77 -8.37 13.79
C PRO A 213 4.00 -6.87 14.05
N GLU A 214 4.74 -6.20 13.19
CA GLU A 214 5.11 -4.78 13.30
C GLU A 214 3.91 -3.83 13.05
N ILE A 215 2.81 -4.31 12.46
CA ILE A 215 1.58 -3.54 12.33
C ILE A 215 0.83 -3.60 13.65
N ASP A 216 0.71 -2.47 14.34
CA ASP A 216 0.09 -2.37 15.67
C ASP A 216 -1.38 -1.96 15.62
N ARG A 217 -1.80 -1.26 14.56
CA ARG A 217 -3.15 -0.71 14.42
C ARG A 217 -3.87 -1.30 13.22
N VAL A 218 -5.12 -1.67 13.42
CA VAL A 218 -6.00 -2.20 12.38
C VAL A 218 -7.28 -1.37 12.32
N VAL A 219 -7.66 -1.01 11.10
CA VAL A 219 -8.91 -0.32 10.77
C VAL A 219 -9.77 -1.27 9.97
N LEU A 220 -10.96 -1.58 10.45
CA LEU A 220 -11.94 -2.37 9.71
C LEU A 220 -12.76 -1.46 8.81
N LEU A 221 -12.74 -1.74 7.52
CA LEU A 221 -13.48 -0.99 6.49
C LEU A 221 -14.64 -1.85 5.95
N GLN A 222 -15.86 -1.34 6.07
CA GLN A 222 -17.06 -1.97 5.54
C GLN A 222 -17.96 -0.94 4.87
N ARG A 223 -18.41 -1.22 3.64
CA ARG A 223 -19.33 -0.36 2.87
C ARG A 223 -18.92 1.12 2.82
N GLY A 224 -17.62 1.39 2.65
CA GLY A 224 -17.07 2.74 2.57
C GLY A 224 -16.93 3.48 3.90
N ARG A 225 -17.19 2.82 5.03
CA ARG A 225 -17.13 3.42 6.38
C ARG A 225 -16.15 2.66 7.27
N VAL A 226 -15.58 3.35 8.23
CA VAL A 226 -14.81 2.73 9.32
C VAL A 226 -15.79 2.03 10.25
N LEU A 227 -15.66 0.71 10.37
CA LEU A 227 -16.46 -0.12 11.29
C LEU A 227 -15.80 -0.13 12.68
N ALA A 228 -14.49 -0.30 12.74
CA ALA A 228 -13.71 -0.28 13.98
C ALA A 228 -12.28 0.19 13.68
N ASP A 229 -11.61 0.78 14.67
CA ASP A 229 -10.25 1.30 14.58
C ASP A 229 -9.55 1.17 15.93
N GLY A 230 -8.35 0.60 15.96
CA GLY A 230 -7.62 0.46 17.21
C GLY A 230 -6.48 -0.54 17.17
N PRO A 231 -5.91 -0.85 18.36
CA PRO A 231 -4.82 -1.81 18.48
C PRO A 231 -5.20 -3.18 17.90
N LYS A 232 -4.29 -3.77 17.13
CA LYS A 232 -4.44 -5.05 16.42
C LYS A 232 -5.11 -6.13 17.27
N GLY A 233 -4.63 -6.38 18.50
CA GLY A 233 -5.16 -7.42 19.37
C GLY A 233 -6.58 -7.16 19.89
N LYS A 234 -7.07 -5.90 19.83
CA LYS A 234 -8.46 -5.55 20.18
C LYS A 234 -9.41 -5.63 19.00
N ILE A 235 -8.88 -5.44 17.80
CA ILE A 235 -9.67 -5.40 16.56
C ILE A 235 -9.77 -6.79 15.91
N LEU A 236 -8.69 -7.57 15.90
CA LEU A 236 -8.66 -8.89 15.28
C LEU A 236 -9.24 -9.96 16.23
N THR A 237 -10.53 -9.86 16.51
CA THR A 237 -11.30 -10.83 17.32
C THR A 237 -12.31 -11.58 16.46
N SER A 238 -12.70 -12.78 16.89
CA SER A 238 -13.73 -13.58 16.20
C SER A 238 -15.04 -12.82 16.04
N GLU A 239 -15.45 -12.05 17.04
CA GLU A 239 -16.67 -11.23 17.03
C GLU A 239 -16.60 -10.13 15.96
N GLN A 240 -15.55 -9.31 15.99
CA GLN A 240 -15.35 -8.21 15.05
C GLN A 240 -15.26 -8.70 13.61
N LEU A 241 -14.50 -9.78 13.37
CA LEU A 241 -14.33 -10.30 12.02
C LEU A 241 -15.55 -11.07 11.50
N THR A 242 -16.33 -11.71 12.38
CA THR A 242 -17.65 -12.27 12.02
C THR A 242 -18.57 -11.15 11.53
N GLY A 243 -18.60 -10.01 12.23
CA GLY A 243 -19.37 -8.83 11.81
C GLY A 243 -18.85 -8.23 10.50
N LEU A 244 -17.53 -8.13 10.33
CA LEU A 244 -16.91 -7.57 9.11
C LEU A 244 -17.21 -8.41 7.86
N PHE A 245 -17.01 -9.74 7.96
CA PHE A 245 -17.13 -10.65 6.83
C PHE A 245 -18.54 -11.21 6.63
N GLU A 246 -19.44 -10.97 7.61
CA GLU A 246 -20.83 -11.45 7.62
C GLU A 246 -20.92 -13.00 7.56
N VAL A 247 -19.88 -13.70 8.04
CA VAL A 247 -19.79 -15.17 8.17
C VAL A 247 -19.14 -15.51 9.51
N PRO A 248 -19.55 -16.58 10.20
CA PRO A 248 -18.93 -17.02 11.44
C PRO A 248 -17.45 -17.37 11.21
N VAL A 249 -16.56 -16.71 11.94
CA VAL A 249 -15.11 -16.99 11.86
C VAL A 249 -14.51 -17.10 13.26
N ARG A 250 -13.44 -17.89 13.38
CA ARG A 250 -12.60 -17.96 14.57
C ARG A 250 -11.23 -17.39 14.26
N VAL A 251 -10.71 -16.58 15.17
CA VAL A 251 -9.40 -15.95 15.07
C VAL A 251 -8.47 -16.55 16.10
N PHE A 252 -7.27 -16.90 15.67
CA PHE A 252 -6.22 -17.49 16.50
C PHE A 252 -4.95 -16.65 16.37
N PRO A 253 -4.44 -16.07 17.48
CA PRO A 253 -3.13 -15.42 17.48
C PRO A 253 -2.02 -16.49 17.53
N ASP A 254 -0.95 -16.27 16.76
CA ASP A 254 0.24 -17.13 16.71
C ASP A 254 1.48 -16.29 16.39
N ASP A 255 2.43 -16.19 17.32
CA ASP A 255 3.70 -15.45 17.20
C ASP A 255 3.56 -14.04 16.58
N GLY A 256 2.57 -13.27 17.05
CA GLY A 256 2.28 -11.91 16.58
C GLY A 256 1.50 -11.84 15.26
N TYR A 257 1.27 -12.96 14.61
CA TYR A 257 0.34 -13.11 13.48
C TYR A 257 -1.06 -13.50 13.97
N PHE A 258 -2.02 -13.42 13.06
CA PHE A 258 -3.38 -13.84 13.30
C PHE A 258 -3.85 -14.75 12.16
N HIS A 259 -4.50 -15.84 12.51
CA HIS A 259 -5.06 -16.81 11.58
C HIS A 259 -6.58 -16.82 11.69
N LEU A 260 -7.25 -17.03 10.55
CA LEU A 260 -8.69 -17.09 10.47
C LEU A 260 -9.11 -18.49 10.00
N HIS A 261 -10.11 -19.04 10.68
CA HIS A 261 -10.77 -20.27 10.31
C HIS A 261 -12.29 -19.98 10.22
N ALA A 262 -12.87 -20.25 9.05
CA ALA A 262 -14.30 -20.13 8.78
C ALA A 262 -15.01 -21.46 8.91
#